data_983e0ec250b76cc03c50a1ca735fdb54
#
_entry.id   983e0ec250b76cc03c50a1ca735fdb54
#
_cell.length_a   1.000
_cell.length_b   1.000
_cell.length_c   1.000
_cell.angle_alpha   90.00
_cell.angle_beta   90.00
_cell.angle_gamma   90.00
#
_symmetry.space_group_name_H-M   'P 1'
#
loop_
_entity.id
_entity.type
_entity.pdbx_description
1 polymer ?
#
loop_
_entity_poly.entity_id
_entity_poly.type
_entity_poly.pdbx_seq_one_letter_code
_entity_poly.pdbx_strand_id
1 'polypeptide(L)'
;ASELNYITYCTGKEWLDREGTVGRPFPSVQIDENKGIIYVTTKYHIEGISDTYTVNDCGYIDTEGYLMFTGRQGDVVNKGGYKISIPSMETYLQSIDGVSEVAIIDIIDDVKGEDFVAYMVLEDNVLVADVMETIRHHRPSIEWPKSIYSIPMLPLTECSKVDKRKLKEWYNKG
;
A
#
# COMPACT_ATOMS: atom_id res chain seq x y z
N ALA A 1 -1.89 9.75 11.63
CA ALA A 1 -3.02 8.82 11.62
C ALA A 1 -4.14 9.40 12.46
N SER A 2 -5.40 9.28 11.99
CA SER A 2 -6.57 9.85 12.70
C SER A 2 -6.75 9.23 14.09
N GLU A 3 -6.33 8.00 14.27
CA GLU A 3 -6.40 7.25 15.53
C GLU A 3 -5.41 7.74 16.58
N LEU A 4 -4.33 8.37 16.15
CA LEU A 4 -3.18 8.72 17.01
C LEU A 4 -2.93 10.23 17.11
N ASN A 5 -3.80 11.06 16.53
CA ASN A 5 -3.63 12.52 16.46
C ASN A 5 -2.28 12.94 15.86
N TYR A 6 -1.59 13.86 16.51
CA TYR A 6 -0.30 14.40 16.08
C TYR A 6 0.83 13.48 16.55
N ILE A 7 1.56 12.89 15.60
CA ILE A 7 2.66 11.94 15.88
C ILE A 7 4.00 12.64 15.68
N THR A 8 4.17 13.30 14.53
CA THR A 8 5.40 13.94 14.13
C THR A 8 5.15 15.35 13.61
N TYR A 9 6.20 16.15 13.58
CA TYR A 9 6.18 17.48 12.99
C TYR A 9 7.50 17.76 12.25
N CYS A 10 7.43 18.57 11.21
CA CYS A 10 8.58 19.15 10.53
C CYS A 10 8.23 20.55 10.01
N THR A 11 9.26 21.36 9.82
CA THR A 11 9.14 22.62 9.09
C THR A 11 9.09 22.34 7.59
N GLY A 12 8.56 23.29 6.80
CA GLY A 12 8.59 23.16 5.35
C GLY A 12 10.01 23.03 4.78
N LYS A 13 11.00 23.68 5.40
CA LYS A 13 12.41 23.56 5.02
C LYS A 13 12.95 22.15 5.27
N GLU A 14 12.72 21.58 6.45
CA GLU A 14 13.14 20.22 6.78
C GLU A 14 12.51 19.20 5.85
N TRP A 15 11.25 19.40 5.46
CA TRP A 15 10.55 18.54 4.51
C TRP A 15 11.17 18.60 3.10
N LEU A 16 11.57 19.79 2.64
CA LEU A 16 12.21 19.97 1.34
C LEU A 16 13.66 19.42 1.32
N ASP A 17 14.38 19.56 2.43
CA ASP A 17 15.78 19.13 2.54
C ASP A 17 15.93 17.61 2.76
N ARG A 18 14.82 16.89 3.11
CA ARG A 18 14.85 15.46 3.49
C ARG A 18 13.72 14.70 2.81
N GLU A 19 13.99 14.18 1.64
CA GLU A 19 13.03 13.36 0.89
C GLU A 19 12.57 12.15 1.72
N GLY A 20 11.25 11.94 1.81
CA GLY A 20 10.63 10.83 2.54
C GLY A 20 10.45 11.06 4.04
N THR A 21 10.90 12.20 4.59
CA THR A 21 10.65 12.48 6.01
C THR A 21 9.21 12.90 6.28
N VAL A 22 8.69 12.45 7.42
CA VAL A 22 7.43 12.94 8.00
C VAL A 22 7.69 13.71 9.32
N GLY A 23 8.95 14.06 9.57
CA GLY A 23 9.36 14.91 10.67
C GLY A 23 9.85 14.15 11.90
N ARG A 24 10.01 14.88 13.01
CA ARG A 24 10.42 14.34 14.31
C ARG A 24 9.22 14.07 15.19
N PRO A 25 9.28 13.06 16.07
CA PRO A 25 8.23 12.83 17.06
C PRO A 25 7.99 14.05 17.94
N PHE A 26 6.74 14.30 18.30
CA PHE A 26 6.45 15.23 19.40
C PHE A 26 7.07 14.72 20.72
N PRO A 27 7.43 15.60 21.67
CA PRO A 27 8.10 15.21 22.92
C PRO A 27 7.37 14.16 23.76
N SER A 28 6.03 14.04 23.58
CA SER A 28 5.17 13.09 24.27
C SER A 28 4.89 11.80 23.46
N VAL A 29 5.54 11.64 22.32
CA VAL A 29 5.35 10.51 21.40
C VAL A 29 6.66 9.74 21.30
N GLN A 30 6.59 8.45 21.54
CA GLN A 30 7.68 7.51 21.26
C GLN A 30 7.36 6.75 19.98
N ILE A 31 8.37 6.57 19.13
CA ILE A 31 8.27 5.79 17.90
C ILE A 31 9.31 4.68 17.97
N ASP A 32 8.86 3.45 17.82
CA ASP A 32 9.69 2.26 17.73
C ASP A 32 9.52 1.62 16.36
N GLU A 33 10.55 0.94 15.88
CA GLU A 33 10.51 0.18 14.64
C GLU A 33 10.76 -1.29 14.93
N ASN A 34 9.92 -2.15 14.35
CA ASN A 34 10.12 -3.59 14.41
C ASN A 34 9.90 -4.19 13.01
N LYS A 35 10.96 -4.73 12.41
CA LYS A 35 10.97 -5.29 11.04
C LYS A 35 10.44 -4.33 9.98
N GLY A 36 10.81 -3.06 10.10
CA GLY A 36 10.39 -2.00 9.19
C GLY A 36 9.00 -1.44 9.48
N ILE A 37 8.23 -1.99 10.42
CA ILE A 37 6.90 -1.51 10.81
C ILE A 37 7.05 -0.52 11.95
N ILE A 38 6.33 0.59 11.84
CA ILE A 38 6.32 1.66 12.84
C ILE A 38 5.26 1.37 13.90
N TYR A 39 5.69 1.47 15.15
CA TYR A 39 4.84 1.44 16.34
C TYR A 39 4.92 2.79 17.03
N VAL A 40 3.78 3.34 17.37
CA VAL A 40 3.69 4.67 18.04
C VAL A 40 3.12 4.47 19.43
N THR A 41 3.82 4.98 20.43
CA THR A 41 3.35 5.03 21.82
C THR A 41 3.00 6.49 22.16
N THR A 42 1.75 6.73 22.46
CA THR A 42 1.21 8.04 22.83
C THR A 42 -0.03 7.91 23.70
N LYS A 43 -0.25 8.89 24.57
CA LYS A 43 -1.50 9.02 25.36
C LYS A 43 -2.61 9.77 24.61
N TYR A 44 -2.30 10.32 23.43
CA TYR A 44 -3.21 11.14 22.62
C TYR A 44 -3.84 10.32 21.49
N HIS A 45 -4.41 9.18 21.82
CA HIS A 45 -5.11 8.31 20.88
C HIS A 45 -6.63 8.34 21.11
N ILE A 46 -7.41 7.82 20.18
CA ILE A 46 -8.85 7.64 20.34
C ILE A 46 -9.13 6.55 21.36
N GLU A 47 -10.34 6.58 21.95
CA GLU A 47 -10.81 5.53 22.86
C GLU A 47 -10.85 4.17 22.16
N GLY A 48 -10.46 3.10 22.88
CA GLY A 48 -10.56 1.73 22.39
C GLY A 48 -9.30 1.16 21.73
N ILE A 49 -8.20 1.93 21.63
CA ILE A 49 -6.90 1.40 21.22
C ILE A 49 -5.91 1.47 22.38
N SER A 50 -4.83 0.70 22.29
CA SER A 50 -3.75 0.69 23.29
C SER A 50 -2.83 1.90 23.15
N ASP A 51 -2.12 2.27 24.23
CA ASP A 51 -1.13 3.35 24.21
C ASP A 51 -0.05 3.12 23.14
N THR A 52 0.32 1.88 22.87
CA THR A 52 1.19 1.49 21.75
C THR A 52 0.34 0.89 20.63
N TYR A 53 0.40 1.50 19.46
CA TYR A 53 -0.42 1.14 18.31
C TYR A 53 0.36 1.22 17.00
N THR A 54 -0.07 0.48 16.00
CA THR A 54 0.43 0.58 14.63
C THR A 54 -0.71 0.68 13.65
N VAL A 55 -0.55 1.54 12.65
CA VAL A 55 -1.41 1.61 11.46
C VAL A 55 -0.79 0.83 10.27
N ASN A 56 0.24 0.02 10.57
CA ASN A 56 1.03 -0.74 9.59
C ASN A 56 1.78 0.15 8.59
N ASP A 57 2.12 1.36 9.01
CA ASP A 57 3.05 2.20 8.26
C ASP A 57 4.48 1.67 8.45
N CYS A 58 5.25 1.70 7.36
CA CYS A 58 6.65 1.27 7.33
C CYS A 58 7.59 2.47 7.31
N GLY A 59 8.74 2.34 7.98
CA GLY A 59 9.73 3.39 8.05
C GLY A 59 10.81 3.10 9.07
N TYR A 60 11.63 4.10 9.34
CA TYR A 60 12.71 4.04 10.33
C TYR A 60 12.99 5.43 10.88
N ILE A 61 13.61 5.49 12.05
CA ILE A 61 14.14 6.75 12.60
C ILE A 61 15.60 6.87 12.13
N ASP A 62 15.93 7.99 11.48
CA ASP A 62 17.30 8.26 11.07
C ASP A 62 18.19 8.68 12.26
N THR A 63 19.50 8.84 12.01
CA THR A 63 20.49 9.21 13.01
C THR A 63 20.28 10.60 13.62
N GLU A 64 19.48 11.45 12.97
CA GLU A 64 19.13 12.78 13.43
C GLU A 64 17.76 12.85 14.10
N GLY A 65 17.05 11.69 14.23
CA GLY A 65 15.79 11.57 14.92
C GLY A 65 14.55 11.90 14.07
N TYR A 66 14.69 11.90 12.74
CA TYR A 66 13.56 12.07 11.83
C TYR A 66 12.95 10.72 11.48
N LEU A 67 11.62 10.65 11.48
CA LEU A 67 10.89 9.51 10.95
C LEU A 67 10.89 9.57 9.43
N MET A 68 11.51 8.56 8.83
CA MET A 68 11.55 8.34 7.38
C MET A 68 10.45 7.35 7.03
N PHE A 69 9.41 7.79 6.30
CA PHE A 69 8.32 6.96 5.87
C PHE A 69 8.68 6.24 4.56
N THR A 70 8.49 4.92 4.52
CA THR A 70 8.85 4.10 3.35
C THR A 70 7.64 3.45 2.67
N GLY A 71 6.43 3.64 3.21
CA GLY A 71 5.19 3.07 2.67
C GLY A 71 4.35 2.40 3.76
N ARG A 72 3.45 1.51 3.35
CA ARG A 72 2.62 0.72 4.26
C ARG A 72 2.90 -0.77 4.12
N GLN A 73 2.70 -1.50 5.19
CA GLN A 73 2.70 -2.96 5.12
C GLN A 73 1.61 -3.42 4.14
N GLY A 74 2.00 -4.20 3.14
CA GLY A 74 1.10 -4.59 2.05
C GLY A 74 1.10 -3.64 0.84
N ASP A 75 1.82 -2.50 0.91
CA ASP A 75 2.03 -1.62 -0.25
C ASP A 75 3.23 -2.06 -1.11
N VAL A 76 3.99 -3.05 -0.65
CA VAL A 76 5.14 -3.63 -1.36
C VAL A 76 5.02 -5.14 -1.38
N VAL A 77 5.13 -5.71 -2.56
CA VAL A 77 5.21 -7.17 -2.77
C VAL A 77 6.65 -7.53 -3.11
N ASN A 78 7.23 -8.49 -2.39
CA ASN A 78 8.57 -9.01 -2.67
C ASN A 78 8.48 -10.24 -3.59
N LYS A 79 8.30 -10.01 -4.87
CA LYS A 79 8.17 -11.05 -5.89
C LYS A 79 9.54 -11.48 -6.40
N GLY A 80 9.96 -12.69 -6.07
CA GLY A 80 11.24 -13.22 -6.54
C GLY A 80 12.46 -12.36 -6.18
N GLY A 81 12.45 -11.66 -5.03
CA GLY A 81 13.51 -10.75 -4.59
C GLY A 81 13.37 -9.31 -5.09
N TYR A 82 12.40 -9.02 -5.96
CA TYR A 82 12.10 -7.67 -6.44
C TYR A 82 10.98 -7.05 -5.61
N LYS A 83 11.21 -5.82 -5.16
CA LYS A 83 10.21 -5.04 -4.41
C LYS A 83 9.32 -4.29 -5.40
N ILE A 84 8.05 -4.68 -5.49
CA ILE A 84 7.04 -4.07 -6.36
C ILE A 84 6.13 -3.19 -5.49
N SER A 85 6.10 -1.90 -5.78
CA SER A 85 5.19 -0.95 -5.13
C SER A 85 3.77 -1.13 -5.67
N ILE A 86 2.85 -1.56 -4.83
CA ILE A 86 1.42 -1.71 -5.19
C ILE A 86 0.82 -0.37 -5.63
N PRO A 87 0.99 0.76 -4.92
CA PRO A 87 0.43 2.04 -5.36
C PRO A 87 0.95 2.48 -6.73
N SER A 88 2.26 2.29 -7.01
CA SER A 88 2.82 2.61 -8.31
C SER A 88 2.27 1.72 -9.41
N MET A 89 2.05 0.44 -9.11
CA MET A 89 1.47 -0.51 -10.06
C MET A 89 -0.02 -0.21 -10.30
N GLU A 90 -0.80 0.13 -9.27
CA GLU A 90 -2.19 0.57 -9.42
C GLU A 90 -2.28 1.80 -10.31
N THR A 91 -1.41 2.81 -10.08
CA THR A 91 -1.34 4.02 -10.93
C THR A 91 -1.04 3.67 -12.39
N TYR A 92 -0.07 2.78 -12.63
CA TYR A 92 0.27 2.33 -13.98
C TYR A 92 -0.90 1.59 -14.64
N LEU A 93 -1.50 0.62 -13.97
CA LEU A 93 -2.60 -0.17 -14.52
C LEU A 93 -3.83 0.70 -14.82
N GLN A 94 -4.10 1.70 -13.99
CA GLN A 94 -5.19 2.65 -14.21
C GLN A 94 -4.92 3.61 -15.36
N SER A 95 -3.66 3.79 -15.79
CA SER A 95 -3.31 4.59 -16.96
C SER A 95 -3.48 3.86 -18.29
N ILE A 96 -3.80 2.56 -18.27
CA ILE A 96 -4.07 1.77 -19.47
C ILE A 96 -5.47 2.12 -19.99
N ASP A 97 -5.56 2.41 -21.28
CA ASP A 97 -6.83 2.73 -21.92
C ASP A 97 -7.88 1.63 -21.69
N GLY A 98 -9.07 2.04 -21.27
CA GLY A 98 -10.18 1.14 -20.97
C GLY A 98 -10.17 0.54 -19.56
N VAL A 99 -9.23 0.91 -18.69
CA VAL A 99 -9.24 0.58 -17.26
C VAL A 99 -9.84 1.74 -16.47
N SER A 100 -11.07 1.60 -15.99
CA SER A 100 -11.77 2.63 -15.21
C SER A 100 -11.29 2.67 -13.76
N GLU A 101 -11.17 1.49 -13.12
CA GLU A 101 -10.72 1.36 -11.74
C GLU A 101 -9.85 0.12 -11.58
N VAL A 102 -8.90 0.19 -10.66
CA VAL A 102 -8.04 -0.94 -10.32
C VAL A 102 -7.77 -1.01 -8.83
N ALA A 103 -7.68 -2.21 -8.30
CA ALA A 103 -7.17 -2.49 -6.98
C ALA A 103 -6.29 -3.74 -7.01
N ILE A 104 -5.13 -3.66 -6.38
CA ILE A 104 -4.20 -4.78 -6.25
C ILE A 104 -4.25 -5.29 -4.82
N ILE A 105 -4.24 -6.61 -4.68
CA ILE A 105 -3.99 -7.30 -3.42
C ILE A 105 -2.73 -8.15 -3.53
N ASP A 106 -1.96 -8.15 -2.47
CA ASP A 106 -0.87 -9.09 -2.24
C ASP A 106 -1.43 -10.48 -1.93
N ILE A 107 -0.76 -11.49 -2.43
CA ILE A 107 -1.07 -12.90 -2.19
C ILE A 107 0.19 -13.68 -1.87
N ILE A 108 0.02 -14.85 -1.26
CA ILE A 108 1.11 -15.82 -1.09
C ILE A 108 0.91 -16.92 -2.13
N ASP A 109 1.93 -17.13 -2.94
CA ASP A 109 2.02 -18.27 -3.86
C ASP A 109 2.88 -19.36 -3.21
N ASP A 110 2.37 -20.57 -3.14
CA ASP A 110 3.04 -21.69 -2.45
C ASP A 110 4.42 -22.05 -3.04
N VAL A 111 4.68 -21.67 -4.29
CA VAL A 111 5.92 -21.98 -5.00
C VAL A 111 6.84 -20.77 -5.13
N LYS A 112 6.29 -19.58 -5.34
CA LYS A 112 7.05 -18.36 -5.66
C LYS A 112 7.16 -17.38 -4.49
N GLY A 113 6.46 -17.62 -3.39
CA GLY A 113 6.38 -16.71 -2.26
C GLY A 113 5.38 -15.58 -2.50
N GLU A 114 5.76 -14.33 -2.22
CA GLU A 114 4.86 -13.20 -2.43
C GLU A 114 4.61 -12.93 -3.92
N ASP A 115 3.35 -12.68 -4.26
CA ASP A 115 2.89 -12.27 -5.58
C ASP A 115 1.69 -11.33 -5.42
N PHE A 116 1.09 -10.88 -6.51
CA PHE A 116 -0.09 -10.03 -6.48
C PHE A 116 -1.09 -10.37 -7.58
N VAL A 117 -2.33 -10.01 -7.34
CA VAL A 117 -3.41 -10.07 -8.33
C VAL A 117 -4.09 -8.73 -8.44
N ALA A 118 -4.62 -8.42 -9.61
CA ALA A 118 -5.34 -7.17 -9.87
C ALA A 118 -6.84 -7.44 -10.07
N TYR A 119 -7.67 -6.63 -9.42
CA TYR A 119 -9.10 -6.53 -9.71
C TYR A 119 -9.33 -5.23 -10.48
N MET A 120 -10.03 -5.30 -11.59
CA MET A 120 -10.24 -4.18 -12.49
C MET A 120 -11.70 -4.00 -12.86
N VAL A 121 -12.13 -2.75 -12.96
CA VAL A 121 -13.35 -2.36 -13.66
C VAL A 121 -12.92 -1.91 -15.04
N LEU A 122 -13.38 -2.63 -16.07
CA LEU A 122 -13.05 -2.35 -17.46
C LEU A 122 -14.20 -1.63 -18.14
N GLU A 123 -13.90 -0.78 -19.08
CA GLU A 123 -14.90 -0.17 -19.97
C GLU A 123 -15.50 -1.22 -20.92
N ASP A 124 -16.65 -0.87 -21.50
CA ASP A 124 -17.32 -1.71 -22.47
C ASP A 124 -16.38 -2.04 -23.64
N ASN A 125 -16.36 -3.32 -24.05
CA ASN A 125 -15.56 -3.88 -25.13
C ASN A 125 -14.04 -4.01 -24.86
N VAL A 126 -13.56 -3.74 -23.64
CA VAL A 126 -12.17 -4.00 -23.25
C VAL A 126 -12.06 -5.36 -22.56
N LEU A 127 -11.17 -6.21 -23.05
CA LEU A 127 -10.95 -7.54 -22.49
C LEU A 127 -9.70 -7.57 -21.58
N VAL A 128 -9.73 -8.43 -20.59
CA VAL A 128 -8.55 -8.69 -19.74
C VAL A 128 -7.32 -9.07 -20.59
N ALA A 129 -7.54 -9.74 -21.73
CA ALA A 129 -6.47 -10.13 -22.64
C ALA A 129 -5.76 -8.91 -23.24
N ASP A 130 -6.48 -7.86 -23.61
CA ASP A 130 -5.93 -6.63 -24.19
C ASP A 130 -5.08 -5.88 -23.16
N VAL A 131 -5.58 -5.79 -21.91
CA VAL A 131 -4.83 -5.21 -20.79
C VAL A 131 -3.55 -5.99 -20.53
N MET A 132 -3.62 -7.33 -20.49
CA MET A 132 -2.44 -8.18 -20.30
C MET A 132 -1.43 -8.03 -21.43
N GLU A 133 -1.86 -7.87 -22.68
CA GLU A 133 -0.98 -7.62 -23.80
C GLU A 133 -0.24 -6.29 -23.63
N THR A 134 -0.94 -5.23 -23.25
CA THR A 134 -0.36 -3.92 -22.94
C THR A 134 0.69 -4.01 -21.82
N ILE A 135 0.38 -4.73 -20.74
CA ILE A 135 1.33 -4.94 -19.63
C ILE A 135 2.60 -5.67 -20.13
N ARG A 136 2.43 -6.73 -20.92
CA ARG A 136 3.55 -7.52 -21.45
C ARG A 136 4.48 -6.70 -22.34
N HIS A 137 3.93 -5.77 -23.10
CA HIS A 137 4.72 -4.90 -23.96
C HIS A 137 5.51 -3.82 -23.21
N HIS A 138 5.01 -3.34 -22.06
CA HIS A 138 5.57 -2.17 -21.38
C HIS A 138 6.24 -2.48 -20.05
N ARG A 139 6.09 -3.70 -19.51
CA ARG A 139 6.63 -4.06 -18.20
C ARG A 139 7.36 -5.40 -18.22
N PRO A 140 8.44 -5.53 -17.46
CA PRO A 140 9.15 -6.80 -17.31
C PRO A 140 8.24 -7.85 -16.65
N SER A 141 8.48 -9.13 -16.97
CA SER A 141 7.61 -10.23 -16.52
C SER A 141 7.47 -10.37 -15.00
N ILE A 142 8.45 -9.86 -14.24
CA ILE A 142 8.40 -9.85 -12.78
C ILE A 142 7.27 -8.95 -12.25
N GLU A 143 6.91 -7.90 -12.99
CA GLU A 143 5.86 -6.96 -12.64
C GLU A 143 4.46 -7.37 -13.14
N TRP A 144 4.34 -8.50 -13.82
CA TRP A 144 3.03 -8.97 -14.28
C TRP A 144 2.22 -9.51 -13.10
N PRO A 145 0.94 -9.14 -12.97
CA PRO A 145 0.08 -9.75 -11.99
C PRO A 145 -0.08 -11.25 -12.26
N LYS A 146 -0.19 -12.06 -11.21
CA LYS A 146 -0.46 -13.50 -11.33
C LYS A 146 -1.78 -13.76 -12.07
N SER A 147 -2.78 -12.94 -11.79
CA SER A 147 -4.10 -12.96 -12.45
C SER A 147 -4.72 -11.57 -12.45
N ILE A 148 -5.57 -11.32 -13.44
CA ILE A 148 -6.43 -10.13 -13.51
C ILE A 148 -7.89 -10.64 -13.45
N TYR A 149 -8.67 -10.04 -12.56
CA TYR A 149 -10.10 -10.30 -12.42
C TYR A 149 -10.87 -9.05 -12.85
N SER A 150 -11.68 -9.17 -13.92
CA SER A 150 -12.62 -8.12 -14.28
C SER A 150 -13.87 -8.26 -13.42
N ILE A 151 -14.28 -7.17 -12.78
CA ILE A 151 -15.45 -7.08 -11.93
C ILE A 151 -16.28 -5.83 -12.28
N PRO A 152 -17.60 -5.84 -12.06
CA PRO A 152 -18.44 -4.69 -12.43
C PRO A 152 -18.18 -3.46 -11.56
N MET A 153 -17.72 -3.63 -10.33
CA MET A 153 -17.35 -2.53 -9.43
C MET A 153 -16.44 -3.02 -8.31
N LEU A 154 -15.53 -2.17 -7.85
CA LEU A 154 -14.69 -2.45 -6.66
C LEU A 154 -15.53 -2.37 -5.38
N PRO A 155 -15.32 -3.29 -4.42
CA PRO A 155 -15.99 -3.20 -3.13
C PRO A 155 -15.45 -2.00 -2.35
N LEU A 156 -16.36 -1.25 -1.72
CA LEU A 156 -16.01 -0.09 -0.90
C LEU A 156 -16.29 -0.37 0.57
N THR A 157 -15.48 0.24 1.43
CA THR A 157 -15.74 0.36 2.88
C THR A 157 -16.81 1.42 3.14
N GLU A 158 -17.30 1.51 4.38
CA GLU A 158 -18.23 2.57 4.82
C GLU A 158 -17.68 3.99 4.60
N CYS A 159 -16.34 4.14 4.58
CA CYS A 159 -15.66 5.40 4.30
C CYS A 159 -15.36 5.62 2.81
N SER A 160 -16.01 4.91 1.90
CA SER A 160 -15.85 5.02 0.43
C SER A 160 -14.42 4.75 -0.08
N LYS A 161 -13.63 3.95 0.66
CA LYS A 161 -12.32 3.46 0.21
C LYS A 161 -12.46 2.03 -0.29
N VAL A 162 -11.61 1.63 -1.23
CA VAL A 162 -11.59 0.23 -1.72
C VAL A 162 -11.35 -0.74 -0.56
N ASP A 163 -12.24 -1.73 -0.41
CA ASP A 163 -12.13 -2.78 0.60
C ASP A 163 -11.26 -3.94 0.09
N LYS A 164 -9.94 -3.77 0.24
CA LYS A 164 -8.96 -4.81 -0.14
C LYS A 164 -9.10 -6.10 0.68
N ARG A 165 -9.67 -6.04 1.89
CA ARG A 165 -9.94 -7.27 2.69
C ARG A 165 -10.99 -8.12 2.00
N LYS A 166 -12.07 -7.50 1.52
CA LYS A 166 -13.13 -8.21 0.77
C LYS A 166 -12.61 -8.80 -0.53
N LEU A 167 -11.70 -8.11 -1.23
CA LEU A 167 -11.03 -8.66 -2.41
C LEU A 167 -10.18 -9.90 -2.07
N LYS A 168 -9.43 -9.88 -0.95
CA LYS A 168 -8.68 -11.04 -0.45
C LYS A 168 -9.60 -12.22 -0.08
N GLU A 169 -10.75 -11.92 0.53
CA GLU A 169 -11.77 -12.97 0.82
C GLU A 169 -12.30 -13.62 -0.46
N TRP A 170 -12.55 -12.83 -1.50
CA TRP A 170 -13.00 -13.35 -2.79
C TRP A 170 -11.94 -14.24 -3.43
N TYR A 171 -10.69 -13.78 -3.43
CA TYR A 171 -9.57 -14.57 -3.95
C TYR A 171 -9.41 -15.92 -3.26
N ASN A 172 -9.56 -15.96 -1.94
CA ASN A 172 -9.40 -17.19 -1.15
C ASN A 172 -10.59 -18.17 -1.27
N LYS A 173 -11.72 -17.72 -1.77
CA LYS A 173 -12.93 -18.56 -1.95
C LYS A 173 -13.08 -19.13 -3.36
N GLY A 174 -12.40 -18.59 -4.33
CA GLY A 174 -12.48 -18.98 -5.73
C GLY A 174 -11.41 -19.90 -6.16
#